data_2ed89237b1d6fc6d8a426ee6ab4120ce
#
_entry.id   2ed89237b1d6fc6d8a426ee6ab4120ce
#
_cell.length_a   1.000
_cell.length_b   1.000
_cell.length_c   1.000
_cell.angle_alpha   90.00
_cell.angle_beta   90.00
_cell.angle_gamma   90.00
#
_symmetry.space_group_name_H-M   'P 1'
#
loop_
_entity.id
_entity.type
_entity.pdbx_description
1 polymer ?
#
loop_
_entity_poly.entity_id
_entity_poly.type
_entity_poly.pdbx_seq_one_letter_code
_entity_poly.pdbx_strand_id
1 'polypeptide(L)'
;MPFTAGAGRDIPAWPRPCRGPGFLPPAPPVPAPVTIADVLAARERLAPYLTPTPLREYAQLNDLVGHGIRVFVKHENHQPTQSFKIRNGLASVTALTPEERSRGAIGASTGNHGQGVAYAGRLLGVPVAICVPEKNNPEKNAAMRALGAELVEVGANYDETVVACSRIAAERGMTLVHSTNNPNVIAGAGTMTLEILE
;
A
#
# COMPACT_ATOMS: atom_id res chain seq x y z
N MET A 1 39.56 -20.15 13.06
CA MET A 1 39.54 -20.73 11.72
C MET A 1 39.04 -19.65 10.77
N PRO A 2 39.82 -19.26 9.73
CA PRO A 2 39.39 -18.23 8.81
C PRO A 2 38.36 -18.78 7.83
N PHE A 3 37.26 -18.06 7.68
CA PHE A 3 36.25 -18.33 6.65
C PHE A 3 36.86 -18.05 5.27
N THR A 4 36.99 -19.08 4.47
CA THR A 4 37.37 -18.94 3.05
C THR A 4 36.21 -18.36 2.27
N ALA A 5 36.44 -17.24 1.61
CA ALA A 5 35.49 -16.63 0.68
C ALA A 5 35.13 -17.63 -0.42
N GLY A 6 33.90 -18.09 -0.43
CA GLY A 6 33.37 -18.93 -1.50
C GLY A 6 33.23 -18.13 -2.78
N ALA A 7 33.63 -18.78 -3.90
CA ALA A 7 33.62 -18.26 -5.27
C ALA A 7 32.28 -17.57 -5.61
N GLY A 8 32.39 -16.37 -6.20
CA GLY A 8 31.27 -15.59 -6.69
C GLY A 8 30.41 -16.44 -7.64
N ARG A 9 29.13 -16.56 -7.34
CA ARG A 9 28.16 -17.11 -8.28
C ARG A 9 27.95 -16.05 -9.35
N ASP A 10 28.33 -16.38 -10.59
CA ASP A 10 27.95 -15.58 -11.75
C ASP A 10 26.43 -15.42 -11.78
N ILE A 11 25.95 -14.23 -11.50
CA ILE A 11 24.55 -13.89 -11.73
C ILE A 11 24.37 -13.85 -13.25
N PRO A 12 23.53 -14.72 -13.84
CA PRO A 12 23.32 -14.70 -15.28
C PRO A 12 22.80 -13.32 -15.69
N ALA A 13 23.43 -12.73 -16.69
CA ALA A 13 23.01 -11.46 -17.24
C ALA A 13 21.54 -11.57 -17.69
N TRP A 14 20.70 -10.64 -17.21
CA TRP A 14 19.30 -10.57 -17.60
C TRP A 14 19.18 -10.52 -19.13
N PRO A 15 18.37 -11.39 -19.76
CA PRO A 15 18.26 -11.40 -21.21
C PRO A 15 17.76 -10.03 -21.69
N ARG A 16 18.49 -9.44 -22.64
CA ARG A 16 18.04 -8.18 -23.27
C ARG A 16 16.69 -8.43 -23.93
N PRO A 17 15.70 -7.53 -23.77
CA PRO A 17 14.42 -7.68 -24.43
C PRO A 17 14.64 -7.79 -25.94
N CYS A 18 14.08 -8.84 -26.55
CA CYS A 18 14.09 -9.05 -28.01
C CYS A 18 13.37 -7.88 -28.68
N ARG A 19 14.10 -7.06 -29.42
CA ARG A 19 13.52 -6.05 -30.30
C ARG A 19 12.99 -6.78 -31.54
N GLY A 20 11.72 -7.17 -31.54
CA GLY A 20 11.01 -7.63 -32.72
C GLY A 20 10.63 -6.45 -33.65
N PRO A 21 10.49 -6.65 -34.96
CA PRO A 21 9.96 -5.64 -35.85
C PRO A 21 8.47 -5.39 -35.53
N GLY A 22 8.14 -4.18 -35.07
CA GLY A 22 6.76 -3.80 -34.72
C GLY A 22 6.64 -3.02 -33.42
N PHE A 23 7.71 -2.37 -32.96
CA PHE A 23 7.65 -1.49 -31.79
C PHE A 23 6.72 -0.30 -32.10
N LEU A 24 5.51 -0.34 -31.59
CA LEU A 24 4.66 0.86 -31.56
C LEU A 24 5.43 1.95 -30.79
N PRO A 25 5.43 3.21 -31.27
CA PRO A 25 6.02 4.30 -30.50
C PRO A 25 5.39 4.32 -29.10
N PRO A 26 6.16 4.63 -28.06
CA PRO A 26 5.62 4.72 -26.72
C PRO A 26 4.42 5.64 -26.73
N ALA A 27 3.31 5.20 -26.15
CA ALA A 27 2.15 6.04 -25.97
C ALA A 27 2.60 7.36 -25.31
N PRO A 28 2.01 8.51 -25.69
CA PRO A 28 2.33 9.78 -25.04
C PRO A 28 2.19 9.62 -23.54
N PRO A 29 3.06 10.26 -22.74
CA PRO A 29 3.02 10.13 -21.29
C PRO A 29 1.64 10.54 -20.80
N VAL A 30 0.90 9.60 -20.22
CA VAL A 30 -0.33 9.90 -19.49
C VAL A 30 0.09 10.80 -18.34
N PRO A 31 -0.53 11.98 -18.13
CA PRO A 31 -0.21 12.82 -16.98
C PRO A 31 -0.25 11.98 -15.71
N ALA A 32 0.77 12.09 -14.87
CA ALA A 32 0.80 11.34 -13.62
C ALA A 32 -0.47 11.68 -12.83
N PRO A 33 -1.28 10.69 -12.42
CA PRO A 33 -2.55 10.95 -11.75
C PRO A 33 -2.38 11.61 -10.37
N VAL A 34 -1.14 11.66 -9.84
CA VAL A 34 -0.78 12.21 -8.53
C VAL A 34 0.47 13.05 -8.65
N THR A 35 0.42 14.26 -8.09
CA THR A 35 1.53 15.23 -8.07
C THR A 35 2.21 15.25 -6.71
N ILE A 36 3.38 15.92 -6.62
CA ILE A 36 4.03 16.18 -5.35
C ILE A 36 3.15 17.02 -4.40
N ALA A 37 2.34 17.93 -4.94
CA ALA A 37 1.40 18.72 -4.15
C ALA A 37 0.36 17.84 -3.44
N ASP A 38 -0.12 16.79 -4.11
CA ASP A 38 -1.06 15.82 -3.52
C ASP A 38 -0.41 15.03 -2.38
N VAL A 39 0.88 14.67 -2.53
CA VAL A 39 1.65 13.98 -1.49
C VAL A 39 1.88 14.89 -0.28
N LEU A 40 2.22 16.16 -0.50
CA LEU A 40 2.38 17.14 0.57
C LEU A 40 1.06 17.37 1.32
N ALA A 41 -0.04 17.54 0.60
CA ALA A 41 -1.36 17.65 1.21
C ALA A 41 -1.78 16.38 1.97
N ALA A 42 -1.44 15.21 1.47
CA ALA A 42 -1.63 13.97 2.21
C ALA A 42 -0.80 13.95 3.50
N ARG A 43 0.48 14.35 3.46
CA ARG A 43 1.34 14.45 4.66
C ARG A 43 0.72 15.33 5.75
N GLU A 44 0.20 16.49 5.39
CA GLU A 44 -0.48 17.39 6.33
C GLU A 44 -1.71 16.72 6.98
N ARG A 45 -2.52 16.02 6.18
CA ARG A 45 -3.68 15.27 6.70
C ARG A 45 -3.30 14.10 7.60
N LEU A 46 -2.14 13.48 7.38
CA LEU A 46 -1.64 12.34 8.14
C LEU A 46 -0.92 12.73 9.44
N ALA A 47 -0.34 13.92 9.49
CA ALA A 47 0.47 14.40 10.62
C ALA A 47 -0.20 14.29 12.01
N PRO A 48 -1.52 14.50 12.18
CA PRO A 48 -2.18 14.30 13.48
C PRO A 48 -2.25 12.82 13.92
N TYR A 49 -2.06 11.87 13.02
CA TYR A 49 -2.34 10.44 13.25
C TYR A 49 -1.10 9.55 13.19
N LEU A 50 -0.06 9.98 12.48
CA LEU A 50 1.16 9.21 12.30
C LEU A 50 2.39 10.06 12.59
N THR A 51 3.34 9.44 13.26
CA THR A 51 4.70 9.97 13.40
C THR A 51 5.61 9.36 12.31
N PRO A 52 6.62 10.11 11.83
CA PRO A 52 7.63 9.55 10.93
C PRO A 52 8.28 8.31 11.52
N THR A 53 8.44 7.29 10.69
CA THR A 53 9.15 6.06 11.12
C THR A 53 10.66 6.23 10.95
N PRO A 54 11.47 5.49 11.74
CA PRO A 54 12.91 5.57 11.61
C PRO A 54 13.41 5.16 10.22
N LEU A 55 14.38 5.91 9.69
CA LEU A 55 15.23 5.51 8.58
C LEU A 55 16.61 5.20 9.16
N ARG A 56 17.09 3.95 9.03
CA ARG A 56 18.35 3.51 9.63
C ARG A 56 19.26 2.87 8.61
N GLU A 57 20.54 3.22 8.67
CA GLU A 57 21.60 2.50 7.96
C GLU A 57 22.03 1.30 8.79
N TYR A 58 22.33 0.18 8.12
CA TYR A 58 22.80 -1.04 8.75
C TYR A 58 24.14 -1.48 8.16
N ALA A 59 25.22 -1.35 8.94
CA ALA A 59 26.56 -1.73 8.53
C ALA A 59 26.64 -3.20 8.07
N GLN A 60 25.98 -4.11 8.79
CA GLN A 60 25.94 -5.53 8.42
C GLN A 60 25.28 -5.77 7.05
N LEU A 61 24.27 -4.98 6.68
CA LEU A 61 23.67 -5.06 5.35
C LEU A 61 24.56 -4.44 4.28
N ASN A 62 25.28 -3.36 4.60
CA ASN A 62 26.28 -2.78 3.71
C ASN A 62 27.37 -3.80 3.38
N ASP A 63 27.92 -4.48 4.40
CA ASP A 63 28.94 -5.50 4.25
C ASP A 63 28.45 -6.70 3.43
N LEU A 64 27.21 -7.13 3.67
CA LEU A 64 26.58 -8.25 2.95
C LEU A 64 26.39 -7.95 1.46
N VAL A 65 25.93 -6.73 1.14
CA VAL A 65 25.72 -6.29 -0.25
C VAL A 65 27.07 -5.98 -0.93
N GLY A 66 28.02 -5.40 -0.20
CA GLY A 66 29.35 -5.05 -0.69
C GLY A 66 29.35 -3.89 -1.68
N HIS A 67 30.42 -3.80 -2.48
CA HIS A 67 30.57 -2.81 -3.57
C HIS A 67 30.43 -1.34 -3.15
N GLY A 68 30.62 -1.01 -1.88
CA GLY A 68 30.44 0.36 -1.36
C GLY A 68 29.00 0.83 -1.31
N ILE A 69 28.03 -0.07 -1.45
CA ILE A 69 26.60 0.24 -1.36
C ILE A 69 26.20 0.43 0.10
N ARG A 70 25.50 1.53 0.37
CA ARG A 70 24.90 1.81 1.67
C ARG A 70 23.42 1.44 1.67
N VAL A 71 23.00 0.65 2.65
CA VAL A 71 21.61 0.14 2.78
C VAL A 71 20.90 0.86 3.90
N PHE A 72 19.85 1.58 3.55
CA PHE A 72 18.95 2.25 4.50
C PHE A 72 17.61 1.51 4.54
N VAL A 73 17.12 1.27 5.74
CA VAL A 73 15.82 0.61 5.97
C VAL A 73 14.85 1.60 6.59
N LYS A 74 13.74 1.86 5.90
CA LYS A 74 12.60 2.62 6.42
C LYS A 74 11.69 1.69 7.20
N HIS A 75 11.57 1.90 8.51
CA HIS A 75 10.91 0.97 9.43
C HIS A 75 9.40 1.13 9.49
N GLU A 76 8.69 0.88 8.40
CA GLU A 76 7.22 0.92 8.36
C GLU A 76 6.52 -0.18 9.17
N ASN A 77 7.27 -1.19 9.64
CA ASN A 77 6.81 -2.16 10.64
C ASN A 77 6.56 -1.55 12.02
N HIS A 78 7.04 -0.32 12.29
CA HIS A 78 6.74 0.42 13.53
C HIS A 78 5.37 1.13 13.47
N GLN A 79 4.72 1.17 12.33
CA GLN A 79 3.36 1.71 12.22
C GLN A 79 2.34 0.84 12.99
N PRO A 80 1.23 1.40 13.50
CA PRO A 80 0.21 0.67 14.25
C PRO A 80 -0.33 -0.59 13.58
N THR A 81 -0.38 -0.63 12.25
CA THR A 81 -0.77 -1.82 11.48
C THR A 81 0.44 -2.62 10.96
N GLN A 82 1.63 -2.34 11.46
CA GLN A 82 2.91 -2.97 11.08
C GLN A 82 3.19 -2.94 9.57
N SER A 83 2.68 -1.93 8.88
CA SER A 83 2.80 -1.77 7.43
C SER A 83 2.58 -0.34 7.01
N PHE A 84 3.27 0.12 5.95
CA PHE A 84 3.05 1.43 5.32
C PHE A 84 1.60 1.62 4.80
N LYS A 85 0.83 0.55 4.65
CA LYS A 85 -0.55 0.61 4.15
C LYS A 85 -1.49 1.43 5.04
N ILE A 86 -1.14 1.67 6.29
CA ILE A 86 -1.87 2.62 7.16
C ILE A 86 -1.88 4.03 6.56
N ARG A 87 -0.79 4.46 5.91
CA ARG A 87 -0.69 5.75 5.22
C ARG A 87 -1.72 5.85 4.10
N ASN A 88 -1.88 4.77 3.33
CA ASN A 88 -2.84 4.65 2.24
C ASN A 88 -4.28 4.75 2.76
N GLY A 89 -4.59 4.00 3.82
CA GLY A 89 -5.92 4.00 4.47
C GLY A 89 -6.28 5.38 5.03
N LEU A 90 -5.40 5.97 5.83
CA LEU A 90 -5.63 7.29 6.41
C LEU A 90 -5.75 8.38 5.34
N ALA A 91 -4.86 8.39 4.32
CA ALA A 91 -4.95 9.38 3.24
C ALA A 91 -6.27 9.29 2.48
N SER A 92 -6.80 8.08 2.27
CA SER A 92 -8.08 7.88 1.59
C SER A 92 -9.26 8.29 2.47
N VAL A 93 -9.30 7.84 3.73
CA VAL A 93 -10.45 8.09 4.60
C VAL A 93 -10.49 9.55 5.09
N THR A 94 -9.33 10.20 5.30
CA THR A 94 -9.29 11.63 5.64
C THR A 94 -9.74 12.54 4.49
N ALA A 95 -9.63 12.08 3.25
CA ALA A 95 -10.04 12.82 2.05
C ALA A 95 -11.55 12.73 1.74
N LEU A 96 -12.29 11.85 2.41
CA LEU A 96 -13.73 11.69 2.19
C LEU A 96 -14.50 12.93 2.63
N THR A 97 -15.50 13.33 1.85
CA THR A 97 -16.46 14.36 2.25
C THR A 97 -17.32 13.88 3.43
N PRO A 98 -18.02 14.77 4.15
CA PRO A 98 -18.94 14.37 5.22
C PRO A 98 -20.00 13.35 4.75
N GLU A 99 -20.56 13.52 3.56
CA GLU A 99 -21.55 12.64 2.96
C GLU A 99 -20.95 11.27 2.63
N GLU A 100 -19.72 11.22 2.09
CA GLU A 100 -19.00 9.96 1.83
C GLU A 100 -18.66 9.24 3.14
N ARG A 101 -18.22 9.97 4.17
CA ARG A 101 -17.96 9.40 5.50
C ARG A 101 -19.20 8.76 6.11
N SER A 102 -20.37 9.39 5.97
CA SER A 102 -21.63 8.84 6.50
C SER A 102 -22.03 7.54 5.82
N ARG A 103 -21.75 7.41 4.51
CA ARG A 103 -22.00 6.17 3.75
C ARG A 103 -20.94 5.12 3.97
N GLY A 104 -19.71 5.53 4.34
CA GLY A 104 -18.58 4.65 4.60
C GLY A 104 -17.71 4.35 3.38
N ALA A 105 -16.62 3.63 3.65
CA ALA A 105 -15.63 3.22 2.66
C ALA A 105 -15.63 1.70 2.50
N ILE A 106 -15.35 1.23 1.28
CA ILE A 106 -15.23 -0.19 0.96
C ILE A 106 -14.00 -0.43 0.09
N GLY A 107 -13.34 -1.57 0.28
CA GLY A 107 -12.18 -1.94 -0.55
C GLY A 107 -11.98 -3.44 -0.63
N ALA A 108 -11.33 -3.93 -1.69
CA ALA A 108 -10.90 -5.31 -1.80
C ALA A 108 -9.48 -5.47 -1.28
N SER A 109 -9.25 -6.44 -0.39
CA SER A 109 -7.90 -6.68 0.16
C SER A 109 -7.78 -8.05 0.81
N THR A 110 -6.65 -8.71 0.57
CA THR A 110 -6.27 -9.95 1.27
C THR A 110 -5.52 -9.71 2.58
N GLY A 111 -5.17 -8.45 2.93
CA GLY A 111 -4.35 -8.20 4.12
C GLY A 111 -4.09 -6.73 4.46
N ASN A 112 -2.85 -6.28 4.31
CA ASN A 112 -2.37 -5.00 4.89
C ASN A 112 -3.13 -3.76 4.42
N HIS A 113 -3.61 -3.72 3.16
CA HIS A 113 -4.42 -2.59 2.69
C HIS A 113 -5.76 -2.54 3.45
N GLY A 114 -6.44 -3.68 3.58
CA GLY A 114 -7.68 -3.77 4.34
C GLY A 114 -7.50 -3.37 5.80
N GLN A 115 -6.41 -3.79 6.45
CA GLN A 115 -6.08 -3.36 7.80
C GLN A 115 -5.85 -1.84 7.90
N GLY A 116 -5.16 -1.25 6.90
CA GLY A 116 -4.94 0.20 6.86
C GLY A 116 -6.23 1.00 6.73
N VAL A 117 -7.16 0.57 5.87
CA VAL A 117 -8.47 1.21 5.70
C VAL A 117 -9.35 1.01 6.93
N ALA A 118 -9.38 -0.22 7.48
CA ALA A 118 -10.11 -0.53 8.71
C ALA A 118 -9.64 0.30 9.91
N TYR A 119 -8.31 0.43 10.08
CA TYR A 119 -7.72 1.29 11.11
C TYR A 119 -8.15 2.74 10.95
N ALA A 120 -8.07 3.28 9.74
CA ALA A 120 -8.49 4.64 9.44
C ALA A 120 -9.99 4.86 9.73
N GLY A 121 -10.83 3.90 9.33
CA GLY A 121 -12.26 3.95 9.62
C GLY A 121 -12.56 3.97 11.11
N ARG A 122 -11.93 3.07 11.88
CA ARG A 122 -12.06 3.03 13.36
C ARG A 122 -11.65 4.35 14.00
N LEU A 123 -10.51 4.91 13.58
CA LEU A 123 -9.95 6.13 14.14
C LEU A 123 -10.83 7.37 13.86
N LEU A 124 -11.47 7.40 12.71
CA LEU A 124 -12.23 8.56 12.20
C LEU A 124 -13.75 8.37 12.32
N GLY A 125 -14.22 7.26 12.89
CA GLY A 125 -15.63 6.97 13.03
C GLY A 125 -16.36 6.72 11.70
N VAL A 126 -15.63 6.23 10.67
CA VAL A 126 -16.18 5.96 9.33
C VAL A 126 -16.44 4.45 9.19
N PRO A 127 -17.67 4.02 8.82
CA PRO A 127 -17.96 2.62 8.54
C PRO A 127 -17.05 2.08 7.42
N VAL A 128 -16.49 0.90 7.64
CA VAL A 128 -15.61 0.27 6.64
C VAL A 128 -16.04 -1.17 6.36
N ALA A 129 -16.18 -1.51 5.08
CA ALA A 129 -16.33 -2.87 4.59
C ALA A 129 -15.10 -3.30 3.80
N ILE A 130 -14.61 -4.52 4.02
CA ILE A 130 -13.50 -5.10 3.26
C ILE A 130 -13.96 -6.39 2.59
N CYS A 131 -13.93 -6.40 1.27
CA CYS A 131 -14.17 -7.60 0.48
C CYS A 131 -12.89 -8.44 0.46
N VAL A 132 -13.03 -9.71 0.78
CA VAL A 132 -11.95 -10.71 0.82
C VAL A 132 -12.34 -11.95 0.02
N PRO A 133 -11.39 -12.67 -0.59
CA PRO A 133 -11.68 -13.97 -1.21
C PRO A 133 -12.18 -14.99 -0.18
N GLU A 134 -13.02 -15.93 -0.61
CA GLU A 134 -13.61 -16.98 0.24
C GLU A 134 -12.59 -17.79 1.05
N LYS A 135 -11.37 -17.94 0.56
CA LYS A 135 -10.28 -18.69 1.23
C LYS A 135 -9.15 -17.75 1.68
N ASN A 136 -9.48 -16.53 2.09
CA ASN A 136 -8.47 -15.60 2.59
C ASN A 136 -7.85 -16.10 3.91
N ASN A 137 -6.63 -15.62 4.20
CA ASN A 137 -5.92 -15.94 5.44
C ASN A 137 -6.75 -15.55 6.68
N PRO A 138 -7.09 -16.50 7.57
CA PRO A 138 -7.96 -16.25 8.72
C PRO A 138 -7.36 -15.27 9.73
N GLU A 139 -6.04 -15.23 9.91
CA GLU A 139 -5.37 -14.26 10.80
C GLU A 139 -5.53 -12.83 10.27
N LYS A 140 -5.41 -12.63 8.94
CA LYS A 140 -5.64 -11.33 8.31
C LYS A 140 -7.10 -10.91 8.43
N ASN A 141 -8.02 -11.84 8.26
CA ASN A 141 -9.45 -11.60 8.45
C ASN A 141 -9.76 -11.18 9.90
N ALA A 142 -9.20 -11.92 10.87
CA ALA A 142 -9.36 -11.59 12.28
C ALA A 142 -8.81 -10.19 12.63
N ALA A 143 -7.65 -9.84 12.08
CA ALA A 143 -7.05 -8.52 12.29
C ALA A 143 -7.92 -7.39 11.74
N MET A 144 -8.52 -7.54 10.55
CA MET A 144 -9.44 -6.54 9.98
C MET A 144 -10.73 -6.42 10.80
N ARG A 145 -11.32 -7.56 11.25
CA ARG A 145 -12.48 -7.54 12.15
C ARG A 145 -12.19 -6.87 13.49
N ALA A 146 -11.02 -7.14 14.08
CA ALA A 146 -10.59 -6.51 15.33
C ALA A 146 -10.43 -4.99 15.21
N LEU A 147 -10.17 -4.48 14.00
CA LEU A 147 -10.16 -3.06 13.68
C LEU A 147 -11.55 -2.49 13.39
N GLY A 148 -12.62 -3.30 13.49
CA GLY A 148 -14.00 -2.86 13.33
C GLY A 148 -14.52 -2.89 11.89
N ALA A 149 -13.81 -3.48 10.94
CA ALA A 149 -14.30 -3.61 9.58
C ALA A 149 -15.33 -4.75 9.45
N GLU A 150 -16.39 -4.50 8.68
CA GLU A 150 -17.23 -5.56 8.12
C GLU A 150 -16.42 -6.35 7.08
N LEU A 151 -16.38 -7.68 7.18
CA LEU A 151 -15.79 -8.51 6.13
C LEU A 151 -16.87 -9.09 5.24
N VAL A 152 -16.73 -8.87 3.94
CA VAL A 152 -17.58 -9.45 2.90
C VAL A 152 -16.75 -10.50 2.16
N GLU A 153 -17.00 -11.78 2.47
CA GLU A 153 -16.33 -12.90 1.79
C GLU A 153 -17.00 -13.14 0.45
N VAL A 154 -16.28 -12.86 -0.65
CA VAL A 154 -16.82 -12.90 -2.01
C VAL A 154 -15.72 -13.12 -3.04
N GLY A 155 -15.99 -14.01 -3.99
CA GLY A 155 -15.07 -14.38 -5.08
C GLY A 155 -14.09 -15.50 -4.70
N ALA A 156 -13.78 -16.35 -5.65
CA ALA A 156 -12.85 -17.47 -5.46
C ALA A 156 -11.37 -17.01 -5.41
N ASN A 157 -11.09 -15.81 -5.95
CA ASN A 157 -9.75 -15.20 -6.01
C ASN A 157 -9.85 -13.69 -5.87
N TYR A 158 -8.66 -13.03 -5.84
CA TYR A 158 -8.59 -11.59 -5.63
C TYR A 158 -9.24 -10.78 -6.77
N ASP A 159 -9.09 -11.18 -8.02
CA ASP A 159 -9.62 -10.44 -9.17
C ASP A 159 -11.16 -10.45 -9.16
N GLU A 160 -11.76 -11.61 -8.89
CA GLU A 160 -13.20 -11.73 -8.71
C GLU A 160 -13.69 -10.91 -7.51
N THR A 161 -12.93 -10.90 -6.41
CA THR A 161 -13.23 -10.07 -5.24
C THR A 161 -13.23 -8.58 -5.58
N VAL A 162 -12.28 -8.09 -6.40
CA VAL A 162 -12.24 -6.69 -6.85
C VAL A 162 -13.47 -6.32 -7.66
N VAL A 163 -13.87 -7.18 -8.60
CA VAL A 163 -15.09 -6.97 -9.42
C VAL A 163 -16.34 -6.94 -8.52
N ALA A 164 -16.48 -7.90 -7.64
CA ALA A 164 -17.61 -7.96 -6.70
C ALA A 164 -17.62 -6.77 -5.74
N CYS A 165 -16.45 -6.35 -5.22
CA CYS A 165 -16.31 -5.19 -4.36
C CYS A 165 -16.81 -3.91 -5.05
N SER A 166 -16.47 -3.70 -6.32
CA SER A 166 -16.92 -2.53 -7.08
C SER A 166 -18.45 -2.50 -7.24
N ARG A 167 -19.07 -3.66 -7.49
CA ARG A 167 -20.52 -3.78 -7.56
C ARG A 167 -21.19 -3.50 -6.20
N ILE A 168 -20.67 -4.09 -5.10
CA ILE A 168 -21.20 -3.87 -3.75
C ILE A 168 -21.02 -2.41 -3.33
N ALA A 169 -19.93 -1.76 -3.70
CA ALA A 169 -19.70 -0.33 -3.46
C ALA A 169 -20.84 0.51 -4.06
N ALA A 170 -21.19 0.25 -5.31
CA ALA A 170 -22.27 0.95 -6.01
C ALA A 170 -23.65 0.66 -5.40
N GLU A 171 -23.95 -0.60 -5.06
CA GLU A 171 -25.22 -1.02 -4.45
C GLU A 171 -25.43 -0.39 -3.07
N ARG A 172 -24.37 -0.27 -2.26
CA ARG A 172 -24.44 0.29 -0.91
C ARG A 172 -24.18 1.81 -0.86
N GLY A 173 -23.81 2.43 -1.97
CA GLY A 173 -23.41 3.84 -2.06
C GLY A 173 -22.14 4.17 -1.28
N MET A 174 -21.30 3.17 -0.99
CA MET A 174 -20.03 3.34 -0.27
C MET A 174 -18.90 3.82 -1.21
N THR A 175 -17.96 4.58 -0.67
CA THR A 175 -16.81 5.05 -1.47
C THR A 175 -15.79 3.93 -1.63
N LEU A 176 -15.49 3.59 -2.89
CA LEU A 176 -14.50 2.56 -3.21
C LEU A 176 -13.07 3.07 -2.99
N VAL A 177 -12.33 2.42 -2.10
CA VAL A 177 -10.90 2.65 -1.85
C VAL A 177 -10.09 1.55 -2.51
N HIS A 178 -9.70 1.77 -3.75
CA HIS A 178 -8.90 0.81 -4.51
C HIS A 178 -7.47 0.72 -3.93
N SER A 179 -6.92 -0.50 -3.82
CA SER A 179 -5.64 -0.76 -3.14
C SER A 179 -4.39 -0.14 -3.80
N THR A 180 -4.48 0.24 -5.07
CA THR A 180 -3.37 0.77 -5.87
C THR A 180 -3.79 1.93 -6.76
N ASN A 181 -4.92 1.85 -7.45
CA ASN A 181 -5.37 2.82 -8.44
C ASN A 181 -6.36 3.84 -7.84
N ASN A 182 -5.90 4.56 -6.80
CA ASN A 182 -6.64 5.64 -6.15
C ASN A 182 -5.67 6.77 -5.82
N PRO A 183 -5.91 8.02 -6.24
CA PRO A 183 -4.98 9.14 -6.03
C PRO A 183 -4.59 9.34 -4.56
N ASN A 184 -5.53 9.24 -3.63
CA ASN A 184 -5.25 9.38 -2.21
C ASN A 184 -4.41 8.22 -1.66
N VAL A 185 -4.64 6.98 -2.14
CA VAL A 185 -3.81 5.81 -1.79
C VAL A 185 -2.36 6.03 -2.24
N ILE A 186 -2.17 6.51 -3.48
CA ILE A 186 -0.84 6.79 -4.04
C ILE A 186 -0.17 7.94 -3.27
N ALA A 187 -0.88 9.04 -3.04
CA ALA A 187 -0.38 10.18 -2.28
C ALA A 187 0.01 9.78 -0.84
N GLY A 188 -0.82 8.96 -0.19
CA GLY A 188 -0.53 8.42 1.14
C GLY A 188 0.76 7.59 1.19
N ALA A 189 0.96 6.70 0.22
CA ALA A 189 2.21 5.94 0.09
C ALA A 189 3.41 6.86 -0.16
N GLY A 190 3.25 7.89 -0.98
CA GLY A 190 4.27 8.90 -1.29
C GLY A 190 4.81 9.62 -0.06
N THR A 191 4.02 9.77 1.01
CA THR A 191 4.49 10.42 2.26
C THR A 191 5.68 9.69 2.90
N MET A 192 5.76 8.36 2.75
CA MET A 192 6.91 7.59 3.19
C MET A 192 8.18 7.99 2.42
N THR A 193 8.07 8.24 1.12
CA THR A 193 9.19 8.67 0.29
C THR A 193 9.68 10.06 0.69
N LEU A 194 8.78 10.99 1.03
CA LEU A 194 9.18 12.30 1.56
C LEU A 194 10.05 12.16 2.83
N GLU A 195 9.63 11.31 3.76
CA GLU A 195 10.39 11.05 5.00
C GLU A 195 11.77 10.39 4.74
N ILE A 196 11.95 9.70 3.62
CA ILE A 196 13.26 9.13 3.22
C ILE A 196 14.17 10.21 2.65
N LEU A 197 13.62 11.24 2.02
CA LEU A 197 14.37 12.30 1.35
C LEU A 197 14.72 13.48 2.29
N GLU A 198 14.09 13.58 3.44
CA GLU A 198 14.38 14.55 4.51
C GLU A 198 15.51 14.09 5.42
#